data_5de2b5fa0c8bb630f000165fab0198d0
#
_entry.id   5de2b5fa0c8bb630f000165fab0198d0
#
_cell.length_a   1.000
_cell.length_b   1.000
_cell.length_c   1.000
_cell.angle_alpha   90.00
_cell.angle_beta   90.00
_cell.angle_gamma   90.00
#
_symmetry.space_group_name_H-M   'P 1'
#
loop_
_entity.id
_entity.type
_entity.pdbx_description
1 polymer ?
#
loop_
_entity_poly.entity_id
_entity_poly.type
_entity_poly.pdbx_seq_one_letter_code
_entity_poly.pdbx_strand_id
1 'polypeptide(L)'
;FGGDGEVLSEWNSEAGAFIWLASMLFGAVVSATDPVAVVALLKELGASKKLGTLIEGESLLNDGTAIVGFVLLIGVVTGAEIFTSTGSFIGSAAIGFCKIGAAGGLIGVFLGLIAILWVRKVFNDPMIEITVVLVTSYAVFFICEHFFHVSGVLGLVALGIVMAGIGRTRISPEVEHFMHEFWEFIAFVANVIIFIVVGVVIAQNAHPTGMDFLILGLVYIGIHLVRAINMGTFYPLMKKSGYGLPGKDAIVVWWGAL
;
A
#
# COMPACT_ATOMS: atom_id res chain seq x y z
N PHE A 1 1.33 -2.44 53.55
CA PHE A 1 0.16 -2.87 52.75
C PHE A 1 -0.30 -1.71 51.89
N GLY A 2 0.36 -1.43 50.76
CA GLY A 2 0.03 -0.35 49.80
C GLY A 2 0.61 -0.56 48.43
N GLY A 3 1.34 -1.67 48.18
CA GLY A 3 2.05 -1.90 46.93
C GLY A 3 1.26 -2.61 45.83
N ASP A 4 0.23 -3.37 46.19
CA ASP A 4 -0.43 -4.26 45.22
C ASP A 4 -1.36 -3.51 44.30
N GLY A 5 -1.90 -2.36 44.71
CA GLY A 5 -2.78 -1.54 43.88
C GLY A 5 -2.04 -0.75 42.79
N GLU A 6 -0.85 -0.26 43.08
CA GLU A 6 -0.01 0.48 42.11
C GLU A 6 0.57 -0.47 41.05
N VAL A 7 1.05 -1.63 41.45
CA VAL A 7 1.57 -2.64 40.51
C VAL A 7 0.48 -3.17 39.60
N LEU A 8 -0.73 -3.39 40.09
CA LEU A 8 -1.86 -3.82 39.29
C LEU A 8 -2.36 -2.70 38.33
N SER A 9 -2.26 -1.43 38.74
CA SER A 9 -2.61 -0.31 37.86
C SER A 9 -1.60 -0.09 36.73
N GLU A 10 -0.32 -0.21 37.02
CA GLU A 10 0.75 -0.19 36.00
C GLU A 10 0.62 -1.38 35.04
N TRP A 11 0.42 -2.59 35.54
CA TRP A 11 0.20 -3.79 34.71
C TRP A 11 -1.03 -3.64 33.81
N ASN A 12 -2.13 -3.13 34.30
CA ASN A 12 -3.34 -2.87 33.51
C ASN A 12 -3.13 -1.77 32.48
N SER A 13 -2.32 -0.75 32.77
CA SER A 13 -2.00 0.32 31.80
C SER A 13 -1.08 -0.18 30.69
N GLU A 14 -0.08 -0.97 31.01
CA GLU A 14 0.83 -1.58 30.02
C GLU A 14 0.12 -2.61 29.15
N ALA A 15 -0.68 -3.50 29.74
CA ALA A 15 -1.50 -4.46 29.02
C ALA A 15 -2.51 -3.77 28.11
N GLY A 16 -3.14 -2.69 28.58
CA GLY A 16 -4.05 -1.86 27.78
C GLY A 16 -3.34 -1.21 26.60
N ALA A 17 -2.17 -0.60 26.81
CA ALA A 17 -1.37 0.00 25.76
C ALA A 17 -0.92 -1.03 24.70
N PHE A 18 -0.52 -2.23 25.14
CA PHE A 18 -0.15 -3.31 24.22
C PHE A 18 -1.33 -3.77 23.35
N ILE A 19 -2.52 -3.94 23.95
CA ILE A 19 -3.74 -4.31 23.21
C ILE A 19 -4.08 -3.25 22.14
N TRP A 20 -3.99 -1.96 22.47
CA TRP A 20 -4.22 -0.89 21.51
C TRP A 20 -3.21 -0.89 20.37
N LEU A 21 -1.92 -1.05 20.69
CA LEU A 21 -0.86 -1.13 19.68
C LEU A 21 -1.02 -2.34 18.77
N ALA A 22 -1.32 -3.51 19.32
CA ALA A 22 -1.59 -4.72 18.54
C ALA A 22 -2.82 -4.55 17.62
N SER A 23 -3.88 -3.91 18.14
CA SER A 23 -5.08 -3.62 17.34
C SER A 23 -4.80 -2.62 16.22
N MET A 24 -3.98 -1.60 16.46
CA MET A 24 -3.56 -0.65 15.43
C MET A 24 -2.67 -1.31 14.37
N LEU A 25 -1.74 -2.19 14.78
CA LEU A 25 -0.92 -2.98 13.86
C LEU A 25 -1.80 -3.87 12.97
N PHE A 26 -2.76 -4.56 13.57
CA PHE A 26 -3.73 -5.36 12.83
C PHE A 26 -4.52 -4.49 11.85
N GLY A 27 -4.99 -3.32 12.28
CA GLY A 27 -5.68 -2.36 11.43
C GLY A 27 -4.83 -1.89 10.24
N ALA A 28 -3.53 -1.61 10.47
CA ALA A 28 -2.60 -1.24 9.40
C ALA A 28 -2.44 -2.36 8.37
N VAL A 29 -2.29 -3.62 8.81
CA VAL A 29 -2.19 -4.79 7.92
C VAL A 29 -3.46 -4.98 7.09
N VAL A 30 -4.63 -4.89 7.72
CA VAL A 30 -5.93 -5.13 7.06
C VAL A 30 -6.35 -3.96 6.17
N SER A 31 -5.76 -2.76 6.34
CA SER A 31 -6.05 -1.61 5.48
C SER A 31 -5.46 -1.73 4.07
N ALA A 32 -4.42 -2.55 3.89
CA ALA A 32 -3.90 -2.91 2.58
C ALA A 32 -4.92 -3.82 1.86
N THR A 33 -5.48 -3.35 0.75
CA THR A 33 -6.53 -4.07 0.01
C THR A 33 -6.10 -4.29 -1.44
N ASP A 34 -6.29 -5.50 -1.96
CA ASP A 34 -5.93 -5.86 -3.33
C ASP A 34 -7.17 -6.00 -4.22
N PRO A 35 -7.41 -5.08 -5.17
CA PRO A 35 -8.57 -5.09 -6.04
C PRO A 35 -8.38 -5.93 -7.32
N VAL A 36 -7.31 -6.72 -7.44
CA VAL A 36 -6.98 -7.45 -8.69
C VAL A 36 -8.17 -8.21 -9.25
N ALA A 37 -8.89 -8.96 -8.41
CA ALA A 37 -10.05 -9.75 -8.83
C ALA A 37 -11.20 -8.86 -9.36
N VAL A 38 -11.46 -7.75 -8.67
CA VAL A 38 -12.55 -6.82 -9.06
C VAL A 38 -12.19 -6.04 -10.31
N VAL A 39 -10.95 -5.59 -10.43
CA VAL A 39 -10.49 -4.89 -11.64
C VAL A 39 -10.53 -5.82 -12.86
N ALA A 40 -10.13 -7.08 -12.71
CA ALA A 40 -10.26 -8.08 -13.76
C ALA A 40 -11.72 -8.27 -14.19
N LEU A 41 -12.64 -8.42 -13.23
CA LEU A 41 -14.06 -8.54 -13.49
C LEU A 41 -14.63 -7.28 -14.17
N LEU A 42 -14.24 -6.09 -13.74
CA LEU A 42 -14.67 -4.84 -14.35
C LEU A 42 -14.19 -4.71 -15.81
N LYS A 43 -12.99 -5.17 -16.12
CA LYS A 43 -12.46 -5.24 -17.48
C LYS A 43 -13.29 -6.20 -18.34
N GLU A 44 -13.62 -7.40 -17.86
CA GLU A 44 -14.45 -8.38 -18.55
C GLU A 44 -15.88 -7.88 -18.80
N LEU A 45 -16.47 -7.19 -17.82
CA LEU A 45 -17.81 -6.60 -17.93
C LEU A 45 -17.86 -5.33 -18.79
N GLY A 46 -16.73 -4.87 -19.32
CA GLY A 46 -16.68 -3.65 -20.15
C GLY A 46 -16.95 -2.37 -19.35
N ALA A 47 -16.72 -2.37 -18.05
CA ALA A 47 -16.86 -1.18 -17.22
C ALA A 47 -15.88 -0.07 -17.64
N SER A 48 -16.16 1.17 -17.21
CA SER A 48 -15.32 2.31 -17.59
C SER A 48 -13.87 2.14 -17.11
N LYS A 49 -12.91 2.39 -18.00
CA LYS A 49 -11.48 2.40 -17.64
C LYS A 49 -11.19 3.33 -16.46
N LYS A 50 -11.94 4.44 -16.34
CA LYS A 50 -11.84 5.38 -15.24
C LYS A 50 -12.11 4.73 -13.89
N LEU A 51 -13.12 3.86 -13.78
CA LEU A 51 -13.46 3.19 -12.53
C LEU A 51 -12.36 2.20 -12.14
N GLY A 52 -11.85 1.41 -13.09
CA GLY A 52 -10.71 0.51 -12.86
C GLY A 52 -9.48 1.27 -12.35
N THR A 53 -9.07 2.34 -13.05
CA THR A 53 -7.92 3.16 -12.63
C THR A 53 -8.12 3.81 -11.25
N LEU A 54 -9.35 4.20 -10.91
CA LEU A 54 -9.64 4.77 -9.58
C LEU A 54 -9.44 3.72 -8.47
N ILE A 55 -9.95 2.51 -8.68
CA ILE A 55 -9.84 1.40 -7.72
C ILE A 55 -8.38 0.94 -7.60
N GLU A 56 -7.66 0.79 -8.72
CA GLU A 56 -6.23 0.46 -8.72
C GLU A 56 -5.41 1.54 -8.00
N GLY A 57 -5.69 2.82 -8.26
CA GLY A 57 -5.00 3.93 -7.61
C GLY A 57 -5.30 4.04 -6.11
N GLU A 58 -6.53 3.77 -5.69
CA GLU A 58 -6.89 3.71 -4.27
C GLU A 58 -6.08 2.63 -3.55
N SER A 59 -6.06 1.40 -4.09
CA SER A 59 -5.31 0.30 -3.51
C SER A 59 -3.83 0.58 -3.43
N LEU A 60 -3.23 1.08 -4.51
CA LEU A 60 -1.81 1.42 -4.55
C LEU A 60 -1.40 2.42 -3.45
N LEU A 61 -2.26 3.42 -3.18
CA LEU A 61 -2.02 4.38 -2.12
C LEU A 61 -2.28 3.78 -0.73
N ASN A 62 -3.29 2.91 -0.60
CA ASN A 62 -3.57 2.19 0.64
C ASN A 62 -2.38 1.31 1.04
N ASP A 63 -1.83 0.53 0.11
CA ASP A 63 -0.67 -0.32 0.36
C ASP A 63 0.54 0.49 0.81
N GLY A 64 0.85 1.58 0.11
CA GLY A 64 1.93 2.48 0.48
C GLY A 64 1.76 3.09 1.87
N THR A 65 0.54 3.53 2.21
CA THR A 65 0.25 4.13 3.52
C THR A 65 0.18 3.09 4.63
N ALA A 66 -0.35 1.90 4.36
CA ALA A 66 -0.43 0.79 5.30
C ALA A 66 0.97 0.33 5.74
N ILE A 67 1.89 0.18 4.79
CA ILE A 67 3.28 -0.20 5.10
C ILE A 67 3.96 0.85 5.96
N VAL A 68 3.82 2.13 5.65
CA VAL A 68 4.41 3.21 6.47
C VAL A 68 3.79 3.19 7.88
N GLY A 69 2.47 3.04 7.99
CA GLY A 69 1.78 2.90 9.28
C GLY A 69 2.27 1.69 10.07
N PHE A 70 2.42 0.55 9.41
CA PHE A 70 2.94 -0.67 10.03
C PHE A 70 4.38 -0.50 10.55
N VAL A 71 5.29 0.06 9.74
CA VAL A 71 6.68 0.29 10.12
C VAL A 71 6.78 1.24 11.32
N LEU A 72 5.97 2.30 11.36
CA LEU A 72 5.92 3.20 12.50
C LEU A 72 5.42 2.51 13.76
N LEU A 73 4.33 1.73 13.67
CA LEU A 73 3.77 1.04 14.83
C LEU A 73 4.67 -0.08 15.34
N ILE A 74 5.31 -0.84 14.46
CA ILE A 74 6.29 -1.86 14.87
C ILE A 74 7.51 -1.22 15.54
N GLY A 75 7.94 -0.05 15.07
CA GLY A 75 8.99 0.74 15.71
C GLY A 75 8.64 1.14 17.14
N VAL A 76 7.37 1.48 17.41
CA VAL A 76 6.90 1.73 18.79
C VAL A 76 6.98 0.47 19.65
N VAL A 77 6.49 -0.65 19.12
CA VAL A 77 6.47 -1.93 19.85
C VAL A 77 7.89 -2.43 20.15
N THR A 78 8.82 -2.23 19.22
CA THR A 78 10.21 -2.68 19.37
C THR A 78 11.10 -1.68 20.12
N GLY A 79 10.57 -0.53 20.53
CA GLY A 79 11.34 0.51 21.23
C GLY A 79 12.37 1.21 20.34
N ALA A 80 12.20 1.18 19.02
CA ALA A 80 13.06 1.91 18.11
C ALA A 80 12.92 3.43 18.33
N GLU A 81 14.05 4.17 18.34
CA GLU A 81 14.13 5.60 18.68
C GLU A 81 13.40 6.57 17.73
N ILE A 82 12.45 6.09 16.92
CA ILE A 82 11.70 6.90 15.98
C ILE A 82 10.86 8.00 16.69
N PHE A 83 10.64 7.84 18.01
CA PHE A 83 9.73 8.68 18.80
C PHE A 83 10.39 9.48 19.93
N THR A 84 11.70 9.74 19.87
CA THR A 84 12.46 10.46 20.92
C THR A 84 12.22 11.98 20.97
N SER A 85 11.25 12.51 20.27
CA SER A 85 10.91 13.92 20.35
C SER A 85 9.79 14.16 21.39
N THR A 86 9.98 15.15 22.24
CA THR A 86 9.13 15.63 23.34
C THR A 86 7.75 16.17 22.89
N GLY A 87 7.30 15.81 21.70
CA GLY A 87 5.98 16.17 21.16
C GLY A 87 4.90 15.12 21.50
N SER A 88 3.65 15.47 21.25
CA SER A 88 2.57 14.48 21.38
C SER A 88 2.84 13.28 20.45
N PHE A 89 2.56 12.07 20.91
CA PHE A 89 2.70 10.83 20.14
C PHE A 89 2.13 10.95 18.70
N ILE A 90 0.94 11.56 18.58
CA ILE A 90 0.27 11.79 17.30
C ILE A 90 1.09 12.71 16.39
N GLY A 91 1.66 13.79 16.94
CA GLY A 91 2.49 14.72 16.15
C GLY A 91 3.77 14.07 15.63
N SER A 92 4.45 13.32 16.50
CA SER A 92 5.68 12.58 16.12
C SER A 92 5.39 11.49 15.09
N ALA A 93 4.29 10.75 15.24
CA ALA A 93 3.86 9.74 14.29
C ALA A 93 3.50 10.34 12.93
N ALA A 94 2.78 11.48 12.89
CA ALA A 94 2.43 12.17 11.65
C ALA A 94 3.67 12.70 10.92
N ILE A 95 4.61 13.29 11.65
CA ILE A 95 5.88 13.77 11.07
C ILE A 95 6.70 12.59 10.54
N GLY A 96 6.81 11.50 11.30
CA GLY A 96 7.48 10.27 10.90
C GLY A 96 6.85 9.69 9.62
N PHE A 97 5.53 9.61 9.58
CA PHE A 97 4.78 9.14 8.40
C PHE A 97 5.08 9.99 7.16
N CYS A 98 4.96 11.31 7.27
CA CYS A 98 5.27 12.21 6.17
C CYS A 98 6.74 12.13 5.74
N LYS A 99 7.68 12.02 6.70
CA LYS A 99 9.11 11.93 6.43
C LYS A 99 9.46 10.64 5.69
N ILE A 100 9.00 9.50 6.18
CA ILE A 100 9.25 8.18 5.56
C ILE A 100 8.61 8.10 4.16
N GLY A 101 7.37 8.56 4.02
CA GLY A 101 6.66 8.55 2.76
C GLY A 101 7.22 9.52 1.73
N ALA A 102 7.43 10.79 2.11
CA ALA A 102 7.95 11.82 1.21
C ALA A 102 9.39 11.52 0.76
N ALA A 103 10.25 11.06 1.68
CA ALA A 103 11.63 10.73 1.32
C ALA A 103 11.69 9.55 0.34
N GLY A 104 10.90 8.49 0.57
CA GLY A 104 10.78 7.39 -0.39
C GLY A 104 10.31 7.87 -1.76
N GLY A 105 9.25 8.68 -1.79
CA GLY A 105 8.74 9.26 -3.03
C GLY A 105 9.77 10.12 -3.77
N LEU A 106 10.52 10.97 -3.06
CA LEU A 106 11.57 11.79 -3.67
C LEU A 106 12.70 10.96 -4.29
N ILE A 107 13.12 9.88 -3.62
CA ILE A 107 14.12 8.95 -4.16
C ILE A 107 13.57 8.28 -5.44
N GLY A 108 12.30 7.84 -5.41
CA GLY A 108 11.64 7.26 -6.57
C GLY A 108 11.56 8.21 -7.77
N VAL A 109 11.19 9.47 -7.55
CA VAL A 109 11.20 10.51 -8.59
C VAL A 109 12.61 10.73 -9.12
N PHE A 110 13.60 10.88 -8.24
CA PHE A 110 14.98 11.16 -8.64
C PHE A 110 15.58 10.05 -9.50
N LEU A 111 15.47 8.79 -9.05
CA LEU A 111 15.96 7.64 -9.82
C LEU A 111 15.14 7.41 -11.10
N GLY A 112 13.84 7.71 -11.07
CA GLY A 112 12.98 7.67 -12.25
C GLY A 112 13.41 8.66 -13.33
N LEU A 113 13.77 9.88 -12.93
CA LEU A 113 14.32 10.87 -13.87
C LEU A 113 15.66 10.42 -14.47
N ILE A 114 16.53 9.81 -13.66
CA ILE A 114 17.80 9.24 -14.16
C ILE A 114 17.52 8.11 -15.17
N ALA A 115 16.59 7.21 -14.87
CA ALA A 115 16.20 6.14 -15.77
C ALA A 115 15.66 6.67 -17.11
N ILE A 116 14.80 7.70 -17.07
CA ILE A 116 14.29 8.34 -18.29
C ILE A 116 15.41 8.95 -19.12
N LEU A 117 16.38 9.61 -18.48
CA LEU A 117 17.55 10.16 -19.19
C LEU A 117 18.40 9.07 -19.85
N TRP A 118 18.44 7.89 -19.24
CA TRP A 118 19.14 6.74 -19.80
C TRP A 118 18.38 6.12 -20.97
N VAL A 119 17.11 5.77 -20.77
CA VAL A 119 16.22 5.19 -21.80
C VAL A 119 16.19 6.09 -23.05
N ARG A 120 16.15 7.40 -22.89
CA ARG A 120 16.21 8.36 -23.99
C ARG A 120 17.46 8.19 -24.89
N LYS A 121 18.59 7.67 -24.36
CA LYS A 121 19.82 7.45 -25.13
C LYS A 121 19.84 6.10 -25.86
N VAL A 122 19.00 5.18 -25.46
CA VAL A 122 18.96 3.79 -25.94
C VAL A 122 17.74 3.54 -26.84
N PHE A 123 17.19 4.58 -27.39
CA PHE A 123 15.96 4.55 -28.19
C PHE A 123 15.92 3.39 -29.20
N ASN A 124 14.80 2.65 -29.20
CA ASN A 124 14.49 1.55 -30.12
C ASN A 124 15.13 0.18 -29.82
N ASP A 125 15.55 -0.07 -28.56
CA ASP A 125 15.97 -1.40 -28.10
C ASP A 125 15.08 -1.87 -26.93
N PRO A 126 14.02 -2.69 -27.20
CA PRO A 126 13.06 -3.13 -26.18
C PRO A 126 13.72 -3.82 -24.99
N MET A 127 14.74 -4.64 -25.24
CA MET A 127 15.39 -5.40 -24.17
C MET A 127 16.14 -4.51 -23.21
N ILE A 128 16.84 -3.49 -23.72
CA ILE A 128 17.58 -2.55 -22.88
C ILE A 128 16.60 -1.62 -22.16
N GLU A 129 15.58 -1.10 -22.84
CA GLU A 129 14.59 -0.20 -22.23
C GLU A 129 13.86 -0.88 -21.05
N ILE A 130 13.38 -2.13 -21.23
CA ILE A 130 12.74 -2.90 -20.16
C ILE A 130 13.72 -3.23 -19.03
N THR A 131 14.94 -3.63 -19.36
CA THR A 131 15.95 -3.94 -18.35
C THR A 131 16.28 -2.72 -17.50
N VAL A 132 16.40 -1.53 -18.09
CA VAL A 132 16.65 -0.30 -17.35
C VAL A 132 15.49 -0.01 -16.38
N VAL A 133 14.24 -0.15 -16.83
CA VAL A 133 13.07 0.08 -15.96
C VAL A 133 13.02 -0.94 -14.82
N LEU A 134 13.25 -2.22 -15.12
CA LEU A 134 13.26 -3.30 -14.14
C LEU A 134 14.37 -3.10 -13.10
N VAL A 135 15.60 -2.87 -13.53
CA VAL A 135 16.75 -2.63 -12.64
C VAL A 135 16.52 -1.38 -11.79
N THR A 136 15.96 -0.31 -12.38
CA THR A 136 15.65 0.92 -11.63
C THR A 136 14.59 0.66 -10.56
N SER A 137 13.58 -0.17 -10.85
CA SER A 137 12.55 -0.51 -9.86
C SER A 137 13.16 -1.25 -8.66
N TYR A 138 13.97 -2.26 -8.89
CA TYR A 138 14.69 -2.94 -7.80
C TYR A 138 15.66 -2.01 -7.07
N ALA A 139 16.37 -1.14 -7.78
CA ALA A 139 17.29 -0.19 -7.18
C ALA A 139 16.56 0.82 -6.27
N VAL A 140 15.42 1.35 -6.70
CA VAL A 140 14.59 2.26 -5.87
C VAL A 140 14.18 1.57 -4.58
N PHE A 141 13.62 0.36 -4.69
CA PHE A 141 13.19 -0.39 -3.50
C PHE A 141 14.36 -0.65 -2.56
N PHE A 142 15.45 -1.20 -3.08
CA PHE A 142 16.63 -1.54 -2.29
C PHE A 142 17.29 -0.30 -1.63
N ILE A 143 17.41 0.79 -2.36
CA ILE A 143 18.01 2.02 -1.84
C ILE A 143 17.14 2.64 -0.74
N CYS A 144 15.82 2.69 -0.96
CA CYS A 144 14.89 3.20 0.04
C CYS A 144 14.94 2.39 1.34
N GLU A 145 14.78 1.06 1.25
CA GLU A 145 14.66 0.18 2.42
C GLU A 145 16.00 -0.03 3.11
N HIS A 146 17.09 -0.26 2.35
CA HIS A 146 18.36 -0.68 2.92
C HIS A 146 19.27 0.49 3.35
N PHE A 147 19.34 1.55 2.54
CA PHE A 147 20.26 2.67 2.84
C PHE A 147 19.59 3.80 3.60
N PHE A 148 18.35 4.15 3.25
CA PHE A 148 17.68 5.30 3.83
C PHE A 148 16.62 4.94 4.87
N HIS A 149 16.26 3.66 5.00
CA HIS A 149 15.20 3.18 5.89
C HIS A 149 13.89 3.97 5.73
N VAL A 150 13.50 4.21 4.46
CA VAL A 150 12.27 4.87 4.07
C VAL A 150 11.43 3.96 3.18
N SER A 151 10.17 4.30 2.92
CA SER A 151 9.25 3.44 2.18
C SER A 151 9.68 3.21 0.73
N GLY A 152 10.16 2.01 0.43
CA GLY A 152 10.47 1.55 -0.92
C GLY A 152 9.24 1.44 -1.79
N VAL A 153 8.08 1.09 -1.20
CA VAL A 153 6.80 1.00 -1.94
C VAL A 153 6.37 2.37 -2.45
N LEU A 154 6.38 3.42 -1.60
CA LEU A 154 6.08 4.78 -2.05
C LEU A 154 7.12 5.30 -3.04
N GLY A 155 8.37 4.85 -2.93
CA GLY A 155 9.41 5.09 -3.93
C GLY A 155 9.04 4.49 -5.29
N LEU A 156 8.57 3.25 -5.32
CA LEU A 156 8.12 2.57 -6.55
C LEU A 156 6.87 3.23 -7.15
N VAL A 157 5.92 3.64 -6.32
CA VAL A 157 4.74 4.39 -6.79
C VAL A 157 5.15 5.69 -7.48
N ALA A 158 6.05 6.44 -6.86
CA ALA A 158 6.56 7.69 -7.43
C ALA A 158 7.34 7.46 -8.73
N LEU A 159 8.19 6.42 -8.78
CA LEU A 159 8.86 5.97 -10.00
C LEU A 159 7.84 5.66 -11.10
N GLY A 160 6.80 4.87 -10.79
CA GLY A 160 5.76 4.48 -11.75
C GLY A 160 5.02 5.70 -12.31
N ILE A 161 4.66 6.66 -11.47
CA ILE A 161 4.00 7.91 -11.89
C ILE A 161 4.91 8.72 -12.82
N VAL A 162 6.21 8.83 -12.51
CA VAL A 162 7.18 9.54 -13.35
C VAL A 162 7.37 8.83 -14.69
N MET A 163 7.46 7.50 -14.67
CA MET A 163 7.59 6.69 -15.90
C MET A 163 6.31 6.76 -16.74
N ALA A 164 5.14 6.69 -16.15
CA ALA A 164 3.86 6.80 -16.86
C ALA A 164 3.62 8.21 -17.42
N GLY A 165 4.05 9.25 -16.73
CA GLY A 165 3.91 10.65 -17.16
C GLY A 165 4.97 11.04 -18.19
N ILE A 166 6.20 11.19 -17.75
CA ILE A 166 7.30 11.72 -18.56
C ILE A 166 7.97 10.60 -19.38
N GLY A 167 8.13 9.40 -18.80
CA GLY A 167 8.79 8.25 -19.41
C GLY A 167 8.09 7.80 -20.68
N ARG A 168 6.78 7.72 -20.68
CA ARG A 168 5.96 7.28 -21.82
C ARG A 168 6.26 8.07 -23.11
N THR A 169 6.55 9.35 -23.02
CA THR A 169 6.89 10.18 -24.18
C THR A 169 8.32 9.99 -24.68
N ARG A 170 9.13 9.18 -24.01
CA ARG A 170 10.54 8.94 -24.28
C ARG A 170 10.86 7.48 -24.64
N ILE A 171 9.91 6.60 -24.46
CA ILE A 171 9.94 5.19 -24.85
C ILE A 171 9.41 5.11 -26.28
N SER A 172 9.96 4.22 -27.11
CA SER A 172 9.45 4.00 -28.46
C SER A 172 8.04 3.36 -28.41
N PRO A 173 7.13 3.70 -29.32
CA PRO A 173 5.76 3.15 -29.31
C PRO A 173 5.70 1.63 -29.40
N GLU A 174 6.65 1.02 -30.10
CA GLU A 174 6.76 -0.45 -30.22
C GLU A 174 7.13 -1.09 -28.89
N VAL A 175 8.04 -0.44 -28.15
CA VAL A 175 8.50 -0.89 -26.84
C VAL A 175 7.42 -0.66 -25.77
N GLU A 176 6.63 0.41 -25.86
CA GLU A 176 5.54 0.70 -24.93
C GLU A 176 4.54 -0.46 -24.83
N HIS A 177 4.12 -1.02 -25.99
CA HIS A 177 3.17 -2.14 -26.00
C HIS A 177 3.78 -3.38 -25.36
N PHE A 178 5.01 -3.76 -25.77
CA PHE A 178 5.69 -4.92 -25.20
C PHE A 178 6.00 -4.76 -23.70
N MET A 179 6.36 -3.56 -23.25
CA MET A 179 6.60 -3.26 -21.85
C MET A 179 5.31 -3.41 -21.02
N HIS A 180 4.16 -3.03 -21.57
CA HIS A 180 2.86 -3.20 -20.89
C HIS A 180 2.52 -4.68 -20.69
N GLU A 181 2.66 -5.50 -21.75
CA GLU A 181 2.44 -6.94 -21.67
C GLU A 181 3.43 -7.63 -20.71
N PHE A 182 4.69 -7.20 -20.73
CA PHE A 182 5.72 -7.70 -19.82
C PHE A 182 5.35 -7.43 -18.35
N TRP A 183 4.94 -6.22 -18.02
CA TRP A 183 4.56 -5.88 -16.64
C TRP A 183 3.26 -6.57 -16.21
N GLU A 184 2.28 -6.74 -17.09
CA GLU A 184 1.08 -7.53 -16.80
C GLU A 184 1.45 -9.00 -16.50
N PHE A 185 2.35 -9.58 -17.30
CA PHE A 185 2.82 -10.94 -17.07
C PHE A 185 3.59 -11.09 -15.73
N ILE A 186 4.49 -10.17 -15.42
CA ILE A 186 5.22 -10.19 -14.14
C ILE A 186 4.28 -10.03 -12.95
N ALA A 187 3.30 -9.13 -13.04
CA ALA A 187 2.30 -8.95 -12.00
C ALA A 187 1.46 -10.23 -11.80
N PHE A 188 1.03 -10.88 -12.89
CA PHE A 188 0.32 -12.16 -12.81
C PHE A 188 1.16 -13.25 -12.12
N VAL A 189 2.42 -13.42 -12.53
CA VAL A 189 3.32 -14.40 -11.91
C VAL A 189 3.54 -14.10 -10.42
N ALA A 190 3.77 -12.83 -10.06
CA ALA A 190 3.95 -12.42 -8.68
C ALA A 190 2.71 -12.74 -7.83
N ASN A 191 1.50 -12.44 -8.33
CA ASN A 191 0.25 -12.76 -7.65
C ASN A 191 0.07 -14.28 -7.46
N VAL A 192 0.35 -15.09 -8.48
CA VAL A 192 0.28 -16.56 -8.35
C VAL A 192 1.23 -17.05 -7.25
N ILE A 193 2.46 -16.55 -7.21
CA ILE A 193 3.44 -16.93 -6.18
C ILE A 193 2.93 -16.51 -4.79
N ILE A 194 2.42 -15.29 -4.64
CA ILE A 194 1.89 -14.79 -3.37
C ILE A 194 0.73 -15.69 -2.88
N PHE A 195 -0.23 -16.00 -3.73
CA PHE A 195 -1.37 -16.85 -3.35
C PHE A 195 -0.94 -18.27 -2.98
N ILE A 196 0.06 -18.85 -3.66
CA ILE A 196 0.63 -20.14 -3.29
C ILE A 196 1.28 -20.06 -1.90
N VAL A 197 2.12 -19.05 -1.65
CA VAL A 197 2.80 -18.87 -0.36
C VAL A 197 1.78 -18.66 0.75
N VAL A 198 0.78 -17.81 0.55
CA VAL A 198 -0.31 -17.57 1.52
C VAL A 198 -1.06 -18.88 1.80
N GLY A 199 -1.40 -19.66 0.78
CA GLY A 199 -2.05 -20.95 0.95
C GLY A 199 -1.23 -21.94 1.79
N VAL A 200 0.08 -22.02 1.55
CA VAL A 200 1.00 -22.85 2.34
C VAL A 200 1.08 -22.37 3.80
N VAL A 201 1.23 -21.06 4.02
CA VAL A 201 1.29 -20.46 5.37
C VAL A 201 0.01 -20.73 6.16
N ILE A 202 -1.14 -20.55 5.53
CA ILE A 202 -2.45 -20.87 6.14
C ILE A 202 -2.54 -22.35 6.48
N ALA A 203 -2.20 -23.24 5.56
CA ALA A 203 -2.28 -24.69 5.78
C ALA A 203 -1.35 -25.16 6.90
N GLN A 204 -0.22 -24.52 7.11
CA GLN A 204 0.74 -24.89 8.16
C GLN A 204 0.39 -24.32 9.54
N ASN A 205 -0.17 -23.12 9.59
CA ASN A 205 -0.31 -22.36 10.84
C ASN A 205 -1.77 -22.19 11.30
N ALA A 206 -2.74 -22.35 10.42
CA ALA A 206 -4.14 -22.16 10.78
C ALA A 206 -4.76 -23.45 11.34
N HIS A 207 -5.11 -23.43 12.60
CA HIS A 207 -5.92 -24.46 13.27
C HIS A 207 -7.23 -23.82 13.74
N PRO A 208 -8.15 -23.45 12.82
CA PRO A 208 -9.30 -22.64 13.17
C PRO A 208 -10.27 -23.41 14.08
N THR A 209 -10.69 -22.73 15.13
CA THR A 209 -11.76 -23.16 16.02
C THR A 209 -13.08 -22.51 15.61
N GLY A 210 -14.22 -22.96 16.17
CA GLY A 210 -15.51 -22.33 15.90
C GLY A 210 -15.56 -20.83 16.27
N MET A 211 -14.81 -20.43 17.29
CA MET A 211 -14.71 -19.03 17.72
C MET A 211 -13.95 -18.17 16.69
N ASP A 212 -12.93 -18.73 16.04
CA ASP A 212 -12.15 -18.00 15.03
C ASP A 212 -13.00 -17.62 13.81
N PHE A 213 -13.94 -18.48 13.40
CA PHE A 213 -14.89 -18.16 12.34
C PHE A 213 -15.84 -17.01 12.73
N LEU A 214 -16.25 -16.95 13.99
CA LEU A 214 -17.08 -15.86 14.50
C LEU A 214 -16.27 -14.54 14.50
N ILE A 215 -15.04 -14.59 14.99
CA ILE A 215 -14.13 -13.42 14.99
C ILE A 215 -13.89 -12.94 13.55
N LEU A 216 -13.61 -13.87 12.63
CA LEU A 216 -13.42 -13.56 11.21
C LEU A 216 -14.65 -12.86 10.62
N GLY A 217 -15.86 -13.36 10.93
CA GLY A 217 -17.11 -12.73 10.50
C GLY A 217 -17.29 -11.32 11.06
N LEU A 218 -16.97 -11.11 12.35
CA LEU A 218 -17.05 -9.79 12.99
C LEU A 218 -16.02 -8.82 12.39
N VAL A 219 -14.79 -9.26 12.16
CA VAL A 219 -13.74 -8.47 11.49
C VAL A 219 -14.18 -8.08 10.08
N TYR A 220 -14.69 -9.04 9.31
CA TYR A 220 -15.19 -8.78 7.95
C TYR A 220 -16.29 -7.70 7.93
N ILE A 221 -17.28 -7.82 8.80
CA ILE A 221 -18.35 -6.81 8.94
C ILE A 221 -17.76 -5.47 9.38
N GLY A 222 -16.84 -5.48 10.34
CA GLY A 222 -16.16 -4.29 10.86
C GLY A 222 -15.43 -3.51 9.76
N ILE A 223 -14.67 -4.19 8.91
CA ILE A 223 -13.96 -3.60 7.78
C ILE A 223 -14.93 -2.93 6.81
N HIS A 224 -16.03 -3.62 6.45
CA HIS A 224 -17.06 -3.05 5.57
C HIS A 224 -17.73 -1.81 6.16
N LEU A 225 -17.98 -1.81 7.47
CA LEU A 225 -18.56 -0.64 8.16
C LEU A 225 -17.60 0.54 8.16
N VAL A 226 -16.34 0.33 8.52
CA VAL A 226 -15.31 1.38 8.52
C VAL A 226 -15.16 1.96 7.11
N ARG A 227 -15.12 1.09 6.10
CA ARG A 227 -15.02 1.50 4.71
C ARG A 227 -16.26 2.27 4.22
N ALA A 228 -17.47 1.86 4.66
CA ALA A 228 -18.69 2.60 4.36
C ALA A 228 -18.69 4.00 4.98
N ILE A 229 -18.23 4.14 6.23
CA ILE A 229 -18.10 5.42 6.93
C ILE A 229 -17.08 6.31 6.20
N ASN A 230 -15.92 5.75 5.84
CA ASN A 230 -14.87 6.47 5.12
C ASN A 230 -15.39 6.97 3.76
N MET A 231 -15.96 6.08 2.94
CA MET A 231 -16.54 6.45 1.66
C MET A 231 -17.65 7.49 1.81
N GLY A 232 -18.57 7.32 2.78
CA GLY A 232 -19.64 8.27 3.05
C GLY A 232 -19.13 9.65 3.45
N THR A 233 -18.05 9.72 4.21
CA THR A 233 -17.42 10.97 4.65
C THR A 233 -16.77 11.72 3.46
N PHE A 234 -16.07 11.00 2.60
CA PHE A 234 -15.36 11.61 1.47
C PHE A 234 -16.19 11.72 0.18
N TYR A 235 -17.32 11.02 0.08
CA TYR A 235 -18.20 11.04 -1.09
C TYR A 235 -18.58 12.45 -1.57
N PRO A 236 -19.03 13.39 -0.71
CA PRO A 236 -19.39 14.74 -1.16
C PRO A 236 -18.21 15.49 -1.78
N LEU A 237 -16.98 15.24 -1.31
CA LEU A 237 -15.77 15.81 -1.87
C LEU A 237 -15.46 15.16 -3.24
N MET A 238 -15.50 13.83 -3.32
CA MET A 238 -15.23 13.07 -4.55
C MET A 238 -16.27 13.34 -5.64
N LYS A 239 -17.53 13.58 -5.26
CA LYS A 239 -18.60 13.95 -6.21
C LYS A 239 -18.35 15.31 -6.87
N LYS A 240 -17.71 16.24 -6.16
CA LYS A 240 -17.44 17.61 -6.64
C LYS A 240 -16.05 17.76 -7.27
N SER A 241 -15.14 16.82 -7.02
CA SER A 241 -13.76 16.88 -7.45
C SER A 241 -13.55 16.24 -8.83
N GLY A 242 -12.81 16.90 -9.69
CA GLY A 242 -12.44 16.39 -11.00
C GLY A 242 -13.67 16.04 -11.88
N TYR A 243 -13.72 14.79 -12.35
CA TYR A 243 -14.82 14.29 -13.20
C TYR A 243 -16.08 13.89 -12.43
N GLY A 244 -16.07 14.01 -11.09
CA GLY A 244 -17.12 13.53 -10.21
C GLY A 244 -17.21 12.01 -10.10
N LEU A 245 -17.69 11.50 -8.95
CA LEU A 245 -17.94 10.08 -8.73
C LEU A 245 -19.47 9.85 -8.70
N PRO A 246 -20.07 9.14 -9.68
CA PRO A 246 -21.47 8.75 -9.63
C PRO A 246 -21.76 7.83 -8.45
N GLY A 247 -22.98 7.91 -7.88
CA GLY A 247 -23.32 7.08 -6.71
C GLY A 247 -23.21 5.57 -6.95
N LYS A 248 -23.48 5.10 -8.16
CA LYS A 248 -23.31 3.68 -8.54
C LYS A 248 -21.84 3.28 -8.49
N ASP A 249 -20.95 4.10 -9.00
CA ASP A 249 -19.50 3.85 -8.99
C ASP A 249 -18.95 3.90 -7.55
N ALA A 250 -19.49 4.77 -6.69
CA ALA A 250 -19.13 4.84 -5.28
C ALA A 250 -19.46 3.53 -4.53
N ILE A 251 -20.58 2.88 -4.85
CA ILE A 251 -20.94 1.57 -4.28
C ILE A 251 -19.96 0.49 -4.75
N VAL A 252 -19.57 0.53 -6.03
CA VAL A 252 -18.58 -0.42 -6.58
C VAL A 252 -17.22 -0.23 -5.92
N VAL A 253 -16.76 1.02 -5.73
CA VAL A 253 -15.51 1.33 -5.02
C VAL A 253 -15.59 0.89 -3.56
N TRP A 254 -16.72 1.11 -2.87
CA TRP A 254 -16.90 0.66 -1.49
C TRP A 254 -16.81 -0.85 -1.35
N TRP A 255 -17.48 -1.59 -2.24
CA TRP A 255 -17.56 -3.04 -2.16
C TRP A 255 -16.37 -3.76 -2.78
N GLY A 256 -15.85 -3.24 -3.88
CA GLY A 256 -14.95 -3.96 -4.79
C GLY A 256 -13.46 -3.86 -4.47
N ALA A 257 -13.06 -3.07 -3.49
CA ALA A 257 -11.67 -2.98 -3.09
C ALA A 257 -11.40 -3.71 -1.75
N LEU A 258 -12.18 -4.74 -1.46
CA LEU A 258 -12.00 -5.61 -0.29
C LEU A 258 -11.66 -7.02 -0.73
#